data_d9fad7fa7c0d55ed56c8310e21a6eec5
#
_entry.id   d9fad7fa7c0d55ed56c8310e21a6eec5
#
_cell.length_a   1.000
_cell.length_b   1.000
_cell.length_c   1.000
_cell.angle_alpha   90.00
_cell.angle_beta   90.00
_cell.angle_gamma   90.00
#
_symmetry.space_group_name_H-M   'P 1'
#
loop_
_entity.id
_entity.type
_entity.pdbx_description
1 polymer ?
#
loop_
_entity_poly.entity_id
_entity_poly.type
_entity_poly.pdbx_seq_one_letter_code
_entity_poly.pdbx_strand_id
1 'polypeptide(L)'
;MPPIAHEIAASLLRAGAVHLRPDQPFTFASGLRSPVYCDNRILLGDVAARRAVTAAFTAHCDGAEVLAGPATGGIPWVAWAAETCGLPMAYVRGAAKGHGRGRLIEGVSVKGRRVVLLEDTVSTGESVLAAAAALRAEGAELVRCVCIFTWGWQATATAFSDAALPLVSLTALPELLDAATAAGSLSVAQRALVEAWVRDPQGWGADIS
;
A
#
# COMPACT_ATOMS: atom_id res chain seq x y z
N MET A 1 23.10 -3.34 8.53
CA MET A 1 22.30 -3.01 7.34
C MET A 1 21.16 -2.13 7.80
N PRO A 2 20.76 -1.10 7.04
CA PRO A 2 19.58 -0.33 7.37
C PRO A 2 18.36 -1.27 7.45
N PRO A 3 17.35 -0.96 8.30
CA PRO A 3 16.11 -1.71 8.30
C PRO A 3 15.50 -1.77 6.90
N ILE A 4 14.88 -2.88 6.52
CA ILE A 4 14.29 -3.09 5.18
C ILE A 4 13.35 -1.97 4.78
N ALA A 5 12.66 -1.36 5.75
CA ALA A 5 11.77 -0.23 5.53
C ALA A 5 12.48 1.00 4.93
N HIS A 6 13.70 1.30 5.35
CA HIS A 6 14.50 2.39 4.78
C HIS A 6 15.02 2.04 3.38
N GLU A 7 15.33 0.78 3.10
CA GLU A 7 15.75 0.33 1.76
C GLU A 7 14.59 0.46 0.76
N ILE A 8 13.39 0.07 1.16
CA ILE A 8 12.18 0.24 0.35
C ILE A 8 11.89 1.73 0.16
N ALA A 9 11.92 2.57 1.22
CA ALA A 9 11.73 4.01 1.12
C ALA A 9 12.69 4.66 0.12
N ALA A 10 13.98 4.33 0.22
CA ALA A 10 14.99 4.82 -0.72
C ALA A 10 14.73 4.35 -2.16
N SER A 11 14.19 3.14 -2.35
CA SER A 11 13.82 2.62 -3.66
C SER A 11 12.63 3.35 -4.26
N LEU A 12 11.61 3.69 -3.44
CA LEU A 12 10.46 4.49 -3.87
C LEU A 12 10.89 5.89 -4.36
N LEU A 13 11.79 6.54 -3.61
CA LEU A 13 12.32 7.86 -3.98
C LEU A 13 13.14 7.79 -5.26
N ARG A 14 14.06 6.84 -5.39
CA ARG A 14 14.91 6.69 -6.59
C ARG A 14 14.11 6.37 -7.85
N ALA A 15 13.09 5.53 -7.73
CA ALA A 15 12.23 5.17 -8.84
C ALA A 15 11.26 6.31 -9.25
N GLY A 16 11.15 7.38 -8.45
CA GLY A 16 10.17 8.43 -8.66
C GLY A 16 8.73 7.99 -8.35
N ALA A 17 8.56 6.94 -7.55
CA ALA A 17 7.24 6.51 -7.09
C ALA A 17 6.65 7.46 -6.04
N VAL A 18 7.51 8.17 -5.30
CA VAL A 18 7.09 9.19 -4.34
C VAL A 18 7.78 10.51 -4.65
N HIS A 19 6.99 11.57 -4.66
CA HIS A 19 7.44 12.94 -4.85
C HIS A 19 7.09 13.76 -3.61
N LEU A 20 8.08 14.49 -3.08
CA LEU A 20 7.94 15.41 -1.95
C LEU A 20 8.06 16.86 -2.49
N ARG A 21 6.98 17.64 -2.38
CA ARG A 21 6.89 19.04 -2.83
C ARG A 21 6.19 19.91 -1.79
N PRO A 22 6.76 20.09 -0.59
CA PRO A 22 6.12 20.85 0.48
C PRO A 22 5.94 22.33 0.13
N ASP A 23 6.86 22.92 -0.66
CA ASP A 23 6.79 24.32 -1.07
C ASP A 23 5.86 24.55 -2.29
N GLN A 24 5.57 23.50 -3.06
CA GLN A 24 4.71 23.53 -4.25
C GLN A 24 3.80 22.30 -4.25
N PRO A 25 2.83 22.24 -3.33
CA PRO A 25 2.03 21.03 -3.11
C PRO A 25 1.20 20.64 -4.32
N PHE A 26 0.93 19.36 -4.42
CA PHE A 26 -0.01 18.79 -5.39
C PHE A 26 -1.43 19.19 -5.02
N THR A 27 -2.28 19.36 -6.02
CA THR A 27 -3.73 19.48 -5.83
C THR A 27 -4.39 18.26 -6.46
N PHE A 28 -5.06 17.43 -5.64
CA PHE A 28 -5.80 16.28 -6.12
C PHE A 28 -7.13 16.70 -6.78
N ALA A 29 -7.75 15.78 -7.53
CA ALA A 29 -9.05 16.02 -8.16
C ALA A 29 -10.16 16.37 -7.15
N SER A 30 -10.02 15.95 -5.89
CA SER A 30 -10.90 16.33 -4.77
C SER A 30 -10.73 17.76 -4.28
N GLY A 31 -9.72 18.49 -4.79
CA GLY A 31 -9.31 19.80 -4.29
C GLY A 31 -8.36 19.74 -3.08
N LEU A 32 -8.11 18.57 -2.51
CA LEU A 32 -7.18 18.41 -1.40
C LEU A 32 -5.76 18.74 -1.84
N ARG A 33 -5.07 19.58 -1.06
CA ARG A 33 -3.64 19.88 -1.26
C ARG A 33 -2.79 18.88 -0.48
N SER A 34 -1.72 18.41 -1.11
CA SER A 34 -0.79 17.46 -0.50
C SER A 34 0.66 17.79 -0.85
N PRO A 35 1.58 17.85 0.13
CA PRO A 35 3.01 18.00 -0.13
C PRO A 35 3.66 16.70 -0.64
N VAL A 36 2.90 15.61 -0.68
CA VAL A 36 3.38 14.28 -1.07
C VAL A 36 2.45 13.67 -2.12
N TYR A 37 3.04 13.10 -3.16
CA TYR A 37 2.34 12.28 -4.15
C TYR A 37 3.00 10.91 -4.23
N CYS A 38 2.21 9.85 -4.22
CA CYS A 38 2.68 8.47 -4.31
C CYS A 38 1.97 7.74 -5.46
N ASP A 39 2.77 7.15 -6.36
CA ASP A 39 2.29 6.26 -7.42
C ASP A 39 3.22 5.04 -7.51
N ASN A 40 2.92 3.99 -6.76
CA ASN A 40 3.71 2.77 -6.72
C ASN A 40 3.65 1.95 -8.02
N ARG A 41 2.75 2.29 -8.96
CA ARG A 41 2.68 1.65 -10.29
C ARG A 41 3.93 1.92 -11.12
N ILE A 42 4.65 2.99 -10.87
CA ILE A 42 5.95 3.29 -11.50
C ILE A 42 6.96 2.17 -11.25
N LEU A 43 6.91 1.52 -10.08
CA LEU A 43 7.80 0.41 -9.72
C LEU A 43 7.64 -0.80 -10.65
N LEU A 44 6.53 -0.92 -11.36
CA LEU A 44 6.31 -2.02 -12.32
C LEU A 44 7.34 -1.98 -13.44
N GLY A 45 7.84 -0.79 -13.80
CA GLY A 45 8.90 -0.57 -14.80
C GLY A 45 10.32 -0.73 -14.27
N ASP A 46 10.55 -0.65 -12.96
CA ASP A 46 11.87 -0.80 -12.33
C ASP A 46 12.08 -2.24 -11.83
N VAL A 47 12.87 -3.01 -12.57
CA VAL A 47 13.13 -4.43 -12.27
C VAL A 47 13.81 -4.61 -10.91
N ALA A 48 14.73 -3.72 -10.52
CA ALA A 48 15.45 -3.82 -9.26
C ALA A 48 14.54 -3.51 -8.07
N ALA A 49 13.80 -2.40 -8.14
CA ALA A 49 12.82 -2.04 -7.11
C ALA A 49 11.71 -3.10 -6.99
N ARG A 50 11.19 -3.60 -8.12
CA ARG A 50 10.19 -4.66 -8.15
C ARG A 50 10.67 -5.93 -7.44
N ARG A 51 11.91 -6.37 -7.70
CA ARG A 51 12.50 -7.54 -7.04
C ARG A 51 12.66 -7.33 -5.54
N ALA A 52 13.14 -6.16 -5.11
CA ALA A 52 13.29 -5.82 -3.70
C ALA A 52 11.94 -5.83 -2.98
N VAL A 53 10.92 -5.21 -3.56
CA VAL A 53 9.55 -5.18 -3.01
C VAL A 53 8.97 -6.59 -2.95
N THR A 54 9.11 -7.40 -4.02
CA THR A 54 8.61 -8.79 -4.03
C THR A 54 9.27 -9.61 -2.92
N ALA A 55 10.59 -9.53 -2.77
CA ALA A 55 11.31 -10.22 -1.70
C ALA A 55 10.84 -9.77 -0.30
N ALA A 56 10.57 -8.47 -0.13
CA ALA A 56 10.03 -7.96 1.12
C ALA A 56 8.60 -8.48 1.40
N PHE A 57 7.73 -8.56 0.39
CA PHE A 57 6.42 -9.17 0.54
C PHE A 57 6.50 -10.64 0.95
N THR A 58 7.38 -11.43 0.31
CA THR A 58 7.48 -12.87 0.60
C THR A 58 7.89 -13.16 2.04
N ALA A 59 8.65 -12.27 2.67
CA ALA A 59 9.00 -12.39 4.09
C ALA A 59 7.78 -12.28 5.04
N HIS A 60 6.61 -11.84 4.54
CA HIS A 60 5.38 -11.70 5.30
C HIS A 60 4.27 -12.67 4.87
N CYS A 61 4.58 -13.65 3.99
CA CYS A 61 3.63 -14.62 3.48
C CYS A 61 3.51 -15.89 4.34
N ASP A 62 4.22 -15.96 5.46
CA ASP A 62 4.18 -17.11 6.36
C ASP A 62 2.76 -17.40 6.85
N GLY A 63 2.40 -18.69 6.80
CA GLY A 63 1.08 -19.18 7.19
C GLY A 63 -0.01 -19.00 6.14
N ALA A 64 0.29 -18.36 4.99
CA ALA A 64 -0.65 -18.26 3.88
C ALA A 64 -0.78 -19.57 3.12
N GLU A 65 -2.00 -19.86 2.64
CA GLU A 65 -2.30 -20.92 1.67
C GLU A 65 -2.73 -20.34 0.32
N VAL A 66 -3.07 -19.05 0.32
CA VAL A 66 -3.40 -18.26 -0.88
C VAL A 66 -2.90 -16.84 -0.66
N LEU A 67 -2.34 -16.23 -1.69
CA LEU A 67 -2.12 -14.79 -1.73
C LEU A 67 -3.23 -14.12 -2.52
N ALA A 68 -3.74 -13.00 -2.02
CA ALA A 68 -4.78 -12.25 -2.70
C ALA A 68 -4.47 -10.74 -2.70
N GLY A 69 -5.12 -9.99 -3.57
CA GLY A 69 -5.01 -8.53 -3.57
C GLY A 69 -6.16 -7.88 -4.32
N PRO A 70 -6.46 -6.60 -4.03
CA PRO A 70 -7.47 -5.87 -4.77
C PRO A 70 -6.99 -5.50 -6.19
N ALA A 71 -7.89 -5.51 -7.13
CA ALA A 71 -7.67 -4.96 -8.45
C ALA A 71 -7.67 -3.41 -8.34
N THR A 72 -6.75 -2.68 -9.04
CA THR A 72 -5.81 -3.22 -10.01
C THR A 72 -4.38 -3.24 -9.44
N GLY A 73 -4.08 -2.38 -8.45
CA GLY A 73 -2.73 -2.13 -7.92
C GLY A 73 -2.10 -3.36 -7.26
N GLY A 74 -2.88 -4.15 -6.53
CA GLY A 74 -2.40 -5.34 -5.84
C GLY A 74 -2.05 -6.53 -6.76
N ILE A 75 -2.71 -6.64 -7.94
CA ILE A 75 -2.56 -7.82 -8.81
C ILE A 75 -1.11 -8.16 -9.16
N PRO A 76 -0.27 -7.23 -9.67
CA PRO A 76 1.11 -7.54 -10.03
C PRO A 76 1.93 -8.07 -8.85
N TRP A 77 1.77 -7.46 -7.69
CA TRP A 77 2.50 -7.83 -6.48
C TRP A 77 2.12 -9.21 -5.98
N VAL A 78 0.81 -9.51 -5.99
CA VAL A 78 0.31 -10.86 -5.66
C VAL A 78 0.88 -11.89 -6.63
N ALA A 79 0.90 -11.61 -7.94
CA ALA A 79 1.39 -12.55 -8.93
C ALA A 79 2.87 -12.89 -8.72
N TRP A 80 3.73 -11.88 -8.50
CA TRP A 80 5.17 -12.11 -8.28
C TRP A 80 5.44 -12.76 -6.92
N ALA A 81 4.74 -12.36 -5.87
CA ALA A 81 4.90 -12.97 -4.56
C ALA A 81 4.41 -14.42 -4.55
N ALA A 82 3.27 -14.71 -5.19
CA ALA A 82 2.72 -16.06 -5.31
C ALA A 82 3.67 -17.00 -6.06
N GLU A 83 4.20 -16.56 -7.21
CA GLU A 83 5.21 -17.29 -7.96
C GLU A 83 6.45 -17.59 -7.11
N THR A 84 6.95 -16.59 -6.39
CA THR A 84 8.15 -16.73 -5.56
C THR A 84 7.91 -17.68 -4.36
N CYS A 85 6.71 -17.65 -3.76
CA CYS A 85 6.35 -18.49 -2.63
C CYS A 85 5.84 -19.89 -3.04
N GLY A 86 5.59 -20.12 -4.33
CA GLY A 86 4.93 -21.35 -4.82
C GLY A 86 3.49 -21.49 -4.34
N LEU A 87 2.79 -20.38 -4.13
CA LEU A 87 1.41 -20.34 -3.63
C LEU A 87 0.40 -19.98 -4.74
N PRO A 88 -0.82 -20.53 -4.68
CA PRO A 88 -1.90 -20.08 -5.54
C PRO A 88 -2.32 -18.65 -5.21
N MET A 89 -2.91 -17.94 -6.21
CA MET A 89 -3.37 -16.58 -6.04
C MET A 89 -4.84 -16.37 -6.39
N ALA A 90 -5.40 -15.31 -5.83
CA ALA A 90 -6.69 -14.74 -6.19
C ALA A 90 -6.58 -13.21 -6.27
N TYR A 91 -7.55 -12.54 -6.89
CA TYR A 91 -7.70 -11.09 -6.78
C TYR A 91 -9.17 -10.68 -6.67
N VAL A 92 -9.39 -9.57 -6.00
CA VAL A 92 -10.73 -9.03 -5.75
C VAL A 92 -10.97 -7.85 -6.67
N ARG A 93 -12.05 -7.89 -7.44
CA ARG A 93 -12.44 -6.82 -8.37
C ARG A 93 -13.14 -5.68 -7.62
N GLY A 94 -12.98 -4.45 -8.12
CA GLY A 94 -13.64 -3.28 -7.54
C GLY A 94 -15.17 -3.26 -7.73
N ALA A 95 -15.68 -4.01 -8.74
CA ALA A 95 -17.12 -4.17 -8.99
C ALA A 95 -17.44 -5.53 -9.59
N ALA A 96 -18.62 -6.06 -9.31
CA ALA A 96 -19.13 -7.27 -9.93
C ALA A 96 -19.35 -7.05 -11.43
N LYS A 97 -19.16 -8.11 -12.25
CA LYS A 97 -19.52 -8.07 -13.67
C LYS A 97 -21.03 -7.90 -13.82
N GLY A 98 -21.46 -6.99 -14.71
CA GLY A 98 -22.87 -6.77 -15.03
C GLY A 98 -23.56 -7.94 -15.74
N HIS A 99 -22.79 -8.93 -16.20
CA HIS A 99 -23.28 -10.14 -16.86
C HIS A 99 -22.56 -11.38 -16.32
N GLY A 100 -23.30 -12.42 -15.96
CA GLY A 100 -22.80 -13.67 -15.39
C GLY A 100 -22.98 -13.74 -13.87
N ARG A 101 -22.35 -14.74 -13.20
CA ARG A 101 -22.49 -15.01 -11.75
C ARG A 101 -21.85 -13.96 -10.83
N GLY A 102 -21.62 -12.74 -11.27
CA GLY A 102 -21.23 -11.58 -10.47
C GLY A 102 -20.09 -11.80 -9.46
N ARG A 103 -19.20 -12.77 -9.67
CA ARG A 103 -18.10 -13.04 -8.73
C ARG A 103 -17.17 -11.84 -8.64
N LEU A 104 -16.92 -11.40 -7.40
CA LEU A 104 -15.92 -10.38 -7.11
C LEU A 104 -14.50 -10.96 -7.06
N ILE A 105 -14.35 -12.24 -6.73
CA ILE A 105 -13.07 -12.91 -6.57
C ILE A 105 -12.78 -13.75 -7.81
N GLU A 106 -11.61 -13.55 -8.37
CA GLU A 106 -11.08 -14.30 -9.51
C GLU A 106 -9.82 -15.05 -9.09
N GLY A 107 -9.55 -16.18 -9.72
CA GLY A 107 -8.43 -17.08 -9.38
C GLY A 107 -8.90 -18.31 -8.62
N VAL A 108 -8.12 -18.72 -7.61
CA VAL A 108 -8.41 -19.92 -6.83
C VAL A 108 -9.54 -19.68 -5.82
N SER A 109 -10.25 -20.74 -5.40
CA SER A 109 -11.20 -20.68 -4.28
C SER A 109 -10.46 -20.37 -2.98
N VAL A 110 -10.99 -19.41 -2.22
CA VAL A 110 -10.43 -18.99 -0.93
C VAL A 110 -11.15 -19.63 0.28
N LYS A 111 -12.20 -20.42 0.01
CA LYS A 111 -13.04 -21.00 1.05
C LYS A 111 -12.26 -21.94 1.98
N GLY A 112 -12.27 -21.64 3.28
CA GLY A 112 -11.57 -22.38 4.31
C GLY A 112 -10.05 -22.29 4.25
N ARG A 113 -9.50 -21.30 3.50
CA ARG A 113 -8.06 -21.11 3.35
C ARG A 113 -7.57 -19.87 4.07
N ARG A 114 -6.36 -19.94 4.60
CA ARG A 114 -5.65 -18.79 5.16
C ARG A 114 -5.10 -17.93 4.04
N VAL A 115 -5.50 -16.66 4.04
CA VAL A 115 -5.19 -15.70 2.98
C VAL A 115 -4.37 -14.54 3.55
N VAL A 116 -3.27 -14.19 2.87
CA VAL A 116 -2.55 -12.93 3.05
C VAL A 116 -2.93 -11.99 1.90
N LEU A 117 -3.38 -10.78 2.26
CA LEU A 117 -3.68 -9.70 1.31
C LEU A 117 -2.43 -8.89 1.01
N LEU A 118 -2.17 -8.61 -0.27
CA LEU A 118 -1.09 -7.72 -0.71
C LEU A 118 -1.68 -6.53 -1.48
N GLU A 119 -1.19 -5.32 -1.15
CA GLU A 119 -1.60 -4.08 -1.80
C GLU A 119 -0.38 -3.21 -2.14
N ASP A 120 -0.50 -2.30 -3.09
CA ASP A 120 0.57 -1.34 -3.40
C ASP A 120 0.59 -0.19 -2.39
N THR A 121 -0.55 0.44 -2.13
CA THR A 121 -0.65 1.61 -1.24
C THR A 121 -1.90 1.52 -0.37
N VAL A 122 -1.72 1.70 0.92
CA VAL A 122 -2.85 1.86 1.86
C VAL A 122 -2.91 3.31 2.34
N SER A 123 -3.91 4.05 1.86
CA SER A 123 -4.25 5.39 2.36
C SER A 123 -5.28 5.30 3.49
N THR A 124 -6.56 5.42 3.22
CA THR A 124 -7.65 5.18 4.19
C THR A 124 -7.89 3.70 4.47
N GLY A 125 -7.46 2.81 3.56
CA GLY A 125 -7.69 1.37 3.64
C GLY A 125 -9.03 0.90 3.07
N GLU A 126 -9.86 1.80 2.55
CA GLU A 126 -11.22 1.46 2.10
C GLU A 126 -11.24 0.34 1.06
N SER A 127 -10.39 0.39 0.02
CA SER A 127 -10.32 -0.62 -1.03
C SER A 127 -9.91 -1.99 -0.51
N VAL A 128 -8.89 -2.02 0.36
CA VAL A 128 -8.38 -3.26 0.97
C VAL A 128 -9.39 -3.86 1.94
N LEU A 129 -10.04 -3.03 2.77
CA LEU A 129 -11.05 -3.50 3.71
C LEU A 129 -12.30 -4.01 2.99
N ALA A 130 -12.69 -3.40 1.88
CA ALA A 130 -13.75 -3.92 1.02
C ALA A 130 -13.38 -5.28 0.41
N ALA A 131 -12.13 -5.42 -0.07
CA ALA A 131 -11.62 -6.69 -0.58
C ALA A 131 -11.56 -7.76 0.52
N ALA A 132 -11.13 -7.39 1.73
CA ALA A 132 -11.12 -8.25 2.90
C ALA A 132 -12.51 -8.76 3.26
N ALA A 133 -13.52 -7.89 3.25
CA ALA A 133 -14.91 -8.26 3.49
C ALA A 133 -15.43 -9.24 2.44
N ALA A 134 -15.13 -9.02 1.15
CA ALA A 134 -15.50 -9.93 0.07
C ALA A 134 -14.86 -11.32 0.22
N LEU A 135 -13.57 -11.38 0.58
CA LEU A 135 -12.86 -12.64 0.83
C LEU A 135 -13.45 -13.40 2.02
N ARG A 136 -13.75 -12.71 3.11
CA ARG A 136 -14.42 -13.32 4.29
C ARG A 136 -15.82 -13.84 3.96
N ALA A 137 -16.58 -13.12 3.14
CA ALA A 137 -17.90 -13.56 2.67
C ALA A 137 -17.82 -14.87 1.87
N GLU A 138 -16.72 -15.13 1.17
CA GLU A 138 -16.44 -16.37 0.46
C GLU A 138 -15.74 -17.44 1.36
N GLY A 139 -15.65 -17.18 2.66
CA GLY A 139 -15.14 -18.11 3.67
C GLY A 139 -13.63 -18.15 3.81
N ALA A 140 -12.90 -17.09 3.42
CA ALA A 140 -11.47 -16.97 3.67
C ALA A 140 -11.18 -16.64 5.14
N GLU A 141 -10.09 -17.19 5.68
CA GLU A 141 -9.46 -16.76 6.92
C GLU A 141 -8.34 -15.77 6.61
N LEU A 142 -8.54 -14.50 6.94
CA LEU A 142 -7.54 -13.47 6.67
C LEU A 142 -6.48 -13.45 7.78
N VAL A 143 -5.22 -13.67 7.39
CA VAL A 143 -4.07 -13.66 8.30
C VAL A 143 -3.60 -12.24 8.55
N ARG A 144 -3.36 -11.47 7.50
CA ARG A 144 -2.90 -10.08 7.51
C ARG A 144 -3.06 -9.41 6.15
N CYS A 145 -2.93 -8.10 6.14
CA CYS A 145 -2.67 -7.32 4.95
C CYS A 145 -1.22 -6.82 4.98
N VAL A 146 -0.52 -6.87 3.84
CA VAL A 146 0.80 -6.27 3.66
C VAL A 146 0.73 -5.27 2.51
N CYS A 147 1.24 -4.05 2.71
CA CYS A 147 1.31 -3.05 1.65
C CYS A 147 2.74 -2.52 1.48
N ILE A 148 3.04 -1.98 0.29
CA ILE A 148 4.35 -1.35 0.06
C ILE A 148 4.47 -0.10 0.92
N PHE A 149 3.45 0.76 0.86
CA PHE A 149 3.49 2.07 1.49
C PHE A 149 2.17 2.43 2.18
N THR A 150 2.28 3.10 3.32
CA THR A 150 1.16 3.74 4.01
C THR A 150 1.53 5.13 4.51
N TRP A 151 0.54 6.00 4.62
CA TRP A 151 0.69 7.34 5.19
C TRP A 151 0.88 7.33 6.71
N GLY A 152 0.51 6.23 7.37
CA GLY A 152 0.59 6.09 8.83
C GLY A 152 -0.53 6.84 9.58
N TRP A 153 -1.65 7.12 8.94
CA TRP A 153 -2.77 7.81 9.60
C TRP A 153 -3.40 6.95 10.69
N GLN A 154 -3.70 7.59 11.83
CA GLN A 154 -4.36 6.93 12.95
C GLN A 154 -5.73 6.37 12.57
N ALA A 155 -6.49 7.08 11.73
CA ALA A 155 -7.79 6.62 11.24
C ALA A 155 -7.68 5.29 10.48
N THR A 156 -6.62 5.12 9.66
CA THR A 156 -6.35 3.87 8.95
C THR A 156 -6.02 2.74 9.92
N ALA A 157 -5.15 2.99 10.91
CA ALA A 157 -4.82 2.00 11.93
C ALA A 157 -6.07 1.55 12.70
N THR A 158 -6.94 2.48 13.07
CA THR A 158 -8.23 2.20 13.73
C THR A 158 -9.13 1.34 12.83
N ALA A 159 -9.32 1.70 11.55
CA ALA A 159 -10.15 0.96 10.63
C ALA A 159 -9.69 -0.50 10.44
N PHE A 160 -8.37 -0.75 10.38
CA PHE A 160 -7.82 -2.11 10.29
C PHE A 160 -7.97 -2.87 11.61
N SER A 161 -7.83 -2.21 12.75
CA SER A 161 -8.10 -2.80 14.08
C SER A 161 -9.55 -3.21 14.23
N ASP A 162 -10.49 -2.33 13.87
CA ASP A 162 -11.94 -2.60 13.92
C ASP A 162 -12.33 -3.75 12.99
N ALA A 163 -11.65 -3.84 11.85
CA ALA A 163 -11.82 -4.95 10.92
C ALA A 163 -11.13 -6.25 11.35
N ALA A 164 -10.45 -6.28 12.50
CA ALA A 164 -9.64 -7.42 12.94
C ALA A 164 -8.72 -7.96 11.82
N LEU A 165 -8.01 -7.04 11.13
CA LEU A 165 -7.08 -7.35 10.05
C LEU A 165 -5.73 -6.67 10.33
N PRO A 166 -4.70 -7.42 10.78
CA PRO A 166 -3.37 -6.84 10.98
C PRO A 166 -2.84 -6.21 9.70
N LEU A 167 -2.39 -4.95 9.77
CA LEU A 167 -1.74 -4.25 8.66
C LEU A 167 -0.22 -4.21 8.90
N VAL A 168 0.54 -4.66 7.92
CA VAL A 168 1.99 -4.53 7.86
C VAL A 168 2.33 -3.67 6.65
N SER A 169 3.12 -2.62 6.84
CA SER A 169 3.67 -1.83 5.73
C SER A 169 5.15 -2.14 5.56
N LEU A 170 5.59 -2.32 4.30
CA LEU A 170 7.02 -2.51 4.01
C LEU A 170 7.81 -1.23 4.29
N THR A 171 7.18 -0.08 4.06
CA THR A 171 7.66 1.24 4.48
C THR A 171 6.47 2.18 4.73
N ALA A 172 6.71 3.27 5.45
CA ALA A 172 5.71 4.29 5.70
C ALA A 172 6.32 5.68 5.52
N LEU A 173 5.50 6.72 5.69
CA LEU A 173 5.95 8.09 5.48
C LEU A 173 7.11 8.52 6.38
N PRO A 174 7.21 8.15 7.67
CA PRO A 174 8.37 8.50 8.50
C PRO A 174 9.70 8.01 7.91
N GLU A 175 9.80 6.73 7.51
CA GLU A 175 11.00 6.15 6.91
C GLU A 175 11.34 6.82 5.57
N LEU A 176 10.33 7.22 4.82
CA LEU A 176 10.49 7.93 3.56
C LEU A 176 11.05 9.34 3.79
N LEU A 177 10.57 10.06 4.81
CA LEU A 177 11.10 11.37 5.19
C LEU A 177 12.54 11.27 5.72
N ASP A 178 12.86 10.21 6.48
CA ASP A 178 14.22 9.92 6.93
C ASP A 178 15.16 9.70 5.74
N ALA A 179 14.75 8.87 4.79
CA ALA A 179 15.54 8.60 3.58
C ALA A 179 15.74 9.84 2.72
N ALA A 180 14.70 10.67 2.53
CA ALA A 180 14.77 11.91 1.77
C ALA A 180 15.68 12.95 2.45
N THR A 181 15.60 13.06 3.78
CA THR A 181 16.45 13.98 4.57
C THR A 181 17.91 13.52 4.52
N ALA A 182 18.17 12.23 4.69
CA ALA A 182 19.52 11.67 4.61
C ALA A 182 20.16 11.84 3.21
N ALA A 183 19.34 11.78 2.15
CA ALA A 183 19.77 12.04 0.78
C ALA A 183 19.93 13.54 0.44
N GLY A 184 19.61 14.46 1.37
CA GLY A 184 19.65 15.90 1.15
C GLY A 184 18.56 16.43 0.22
N SER A 185 17.57 15.63 -0.16
CA SER A 185 16.47 16.03 -1.04
C SER A 185 15.29 16.66 -0.28
N LEU A 186 15.31 16.64 1.04
CA LEU A 186 14.33 17.26 1.94
C LEU A 186 15.03 17.96 3.09
N SER A 187 14.84 19.26 3.23
CA SER A 187 15.36 20.02 4.38
C SER A 187 14.53 19.75 5.65
N VAL A 188 15.09 20.08 6.82
CA VAL A 188 14.39 19.96 8.11
C VAL A 188 13.09 20.78 8.12
N ALA A 189 13.10 22.01 7.56
CA ALA A 189 11.91 22.85 7.48
C ALA A 189 10.84 22.23 6.58
N GLN A 190 11.23 21.71 5.43
CA GLN A 190 10.33 21.03 4.50
C GLN A 190 9.73 19.74 5.10
N ARG A 191 10.53 18.98 5.85
CA ARG A 191 10.05 17.82 6.58
C ARG A 191 8.95 18.22 7.59
N ALA A 192 9.15 19.29 8.35
CA ALA A 192 8.14 19.77 9.29
C ALA A 192 6.81 20.14 8.62
N LEU A 193 6.84 20.67 7.39
CA LEU A 193 5.62 20.94 6.60
C LEU A 193 4.87 19.65 6.24
N VAL A 194 5.60 18.60 5.82
CA VAL A 194 4.99 17.30 5.52
C VAL A 194 4.39 16.66 6.78
N GLU A 195 5.10 16.71 7.89
CA GLU A 195 4.62 16.19 9.18
C GLU A 195 3.38 16.96 9.69
N ALA A 196 3.31 18.28 9.43
CA ALA A 196 2.12 19.07 9.72
C ALA A 196 0.91 18.63 8.89
N TRP A 197 1.13 18.36 7.60
CA TRP A 197 0.07 17.83 6.72
C TRP A 197 -0.46 16.47 7.21
N VAL A 198 0.40 15.57 7.65
CA VAL A 198 -0.04 14.24 8.14
C VAL A 198 -0.98 14.36 9.34
N ARG A 199 -0.77 15.36 10.20
CA ARG A 199 -1.61 15.59 11.39
C ARG A 199 -3.00 16.11 11.03
N ASP A 200 -3.10 16.94 9.99
CA ASP A 200 -4.37 17.53 9.54
C ASP A 200 -4.38 17.69 8.00
N PRO A 201 -4.60 16.59 7.25
CA PRO A 201 -4.59 16.64 5.79
C PRO A 201 -5.69 17.53 5.19
N GLN A 202 -6.81 17.71 5.90
CA GLN A 202 -7.95 18.49 5.41
C GLN A 202 -7.77 20.00 5.62
N GLY A 203 -7.20 20.39 6.75
CA GLY A 203 -6.98 21.79 7.08
C GLY A 203 -5.65 22.34 6.57
N TRP A 204 -4.72 21.45 6.17
CA TRP A 204 -3.39 21.87 5.75
C TRP A 204 -3.42 22.63 4.42
N GLY A 205 -2.75 23.76 4.39
CA GLY A 205 -2.58 24.55 3.17
C GLY A 205 -3.76 25.48 2.85
N ALA A 206 -4.73 25.64 3.76
CA ALA A 206 -5.78 26.64 3.61
C ALA A 206 -5.21 28.05 3.51
N ASP A 207 -4.08 28.32 4.18
CA ASP A 207 -3.39 29.61 4.22
C ASP A 207 -2.24 29.74 3.22
N ILE A 208 -1.96 28.72 2.40
CA ILE A 208 -0.91 28.74 1.38
C ILE A 208 -1.58 29.19 0.08
N SER A 209 -1.55 30.48 -0.20
CA SER A 209 -2.04 31.11 -1.44
C SER A 209 -0.94 31.13 -2.52
#